data_b849202dd5151b104ac98b563962e968
#
_entry.id   b849202dd5151b104ac98b563962e968
#
_cell.length_a   1.000
_cell.length_b   1.000
_cell.length_c   1.000
_cell.angle_alpha   90.00
_cell.angle_beta   90.00
_cell.angle_gamma   90.00
#
_symmetry.space_group_name_H-M   'P 1'
#
loop_
_entity.id
_entity.type
_entity.pdbx_description
1 polymer ?
#
loop_
_entity_poly.entity_id
_entity_poly.type
_entity_poly.pdbx_seq_one_letter_code
_entity_poly.pdbx_strand_id
1 'polypeptide(L)'
;MKQKHLFLILAAVLLASCRGDDEVLVPSTWTQVAAPAQPRSVTGFYLLNEGNMGSNKCTLDFFDATTGYYRSNIYAETNPDVVLELGDVGNDIQTYGSKLYAVINCSNFVEVMSKADARHIGEIKIPNCRYIVFHEGYAYVSSYAGPVQVDPNARLGYVAKVDTATLEVVAECTVGYQPEEMAVVGGKLYVANSGGYRVPDYDRTVSVIDLATFTETKKIDVAPNLHRIVSDSYGQLWVSSRGDYYDTKSDLFVIDTRTDEVAGRLGIAVSEMCIDGDELYILGSEYSYTGGNGWDVSYAKIDTETRTVVSRSFITDGTDKEIQMPYGLAVNPETKEIYVTDAKSYVVRGTLYCFTPDGRKKWSVANGDSPAHVAFLKKGEG
;
A
#
# COMPACT_ATOMS: atom_id res chain seq x y z
N MET A 1 12.93 -5.90 64.00
CA MET A 1 13.89 -6.19 62.92
C MET A 1 13.37 -7.13 61.81
N LYS A 2 12.12 -7.62 61.87
CA LYS A 2 11.57 -8.58 60.86
C LYS A 2 10.78 -7.93 59.70
N GLN A 3 10.41 -6.66 59.78
CA GLN A 3 9.66 -5.99 58.72
C GLN A 3 10.50 -5.33 57.61
N LYS A 4 11.77 -5.03 57.87
CA LYS A 4 12.64 -4.39 56.82
C LYS A 4 13.14 -5.36 55.78
N HIS A 5 13.23 -6.64 56.07
CA HIS A 5 13.68 -7.65 55.09
C HIS A 5 12.55 -8.09 54.11
N LEU A 6 11.30 -7.93 54.50
CA LEU A 6 10.16 -8.27 53.64
C LEU A 6 9.98 -7.24 52.50
N PHE A 7 10.26 -5.95 52.75
CA PHE A 7 10.21 -4.90 51.74
C PHE A 7 11.36 -4.98 50.73
N LEU A 8 12.54 -5.49 51.14
CA LEU A 8 13.66 -5.67 50.20
C LEU A 8 13.42 -6.84 49.21
N ILE A 9 12.75 -7.89 49.63
CA ILE A 9 12.43 -9.04 48.78
C ILE A 9 11.30 -8.67 47.78
N LEU A 10 10.32 -7.86 48.20
CA LEU A 10 9.25 -7.37 47.31
C LEU A 10 9.80 -6.37 46.23
N ALA A 11 10.77 -5.56 46.59
CA ALA A 11 11.44 -4.64 45.62
C ALA A 11 12.34 -5.37 44.63
N ALA A 12 12.94 -6.51 45.01
CA ALA A 12 13.76 -7.31 44.11
C ALA A 12 12.93 -8.12 43.09
N VAL A 13 11.67 -8.48 43.42
CA VAL A 13 10.77 -9.17 42.46
C VAL A 13 10.17 -8.23 41.40
N LEU A 14 10.09 -6.92 41.70
CA LEU A 14 9.61 -5.93 40.75
C LEU A 14 10.65 -5.50 39.69
N LEU A 15 11.92 -5.86 39.87
CA LEU A 15 12.99 -5.57 38.89
C LEU A 15 13.30 -6.74 37.94
N ALA A 16 12.61 -7.89 38.10
CA ALA A 16 12.78 -9.07 37.23
C ALA A 16 11.74 -9.15 36.11
N SER A 17 10.99 -8.07 35.85
CA SER A 17 10.20 -7.95 34.63
C SER A 17 11.06 -7.34 33.51
N CYS A 18 12.20 -7.94 33.20
CA CYS A 18 12.79 -7.84 31.89
C CYS A 18 11.85 -8.58 30.94
N ARG A 19 11.05 -7.85 30.15
CA ARG A 19 10.54 -8.38 28.89
C ARG A 19 11.77 -8.86 28.11
N GLY A 20 11.76 -10.11 27.70
CA GLY A 20 12.65 -10.56 26.65
C GLY A 20 12.21 -9.88 25.37
N ASP A 21 12.86 -8.75 25.02
CA ASP A 21 12.59 -8.01 23.79
C ASP A 21 13.16 -8.71 22.55
N ASP A 22 13.55 -9.99 22.67
CA ASP A 22 14.22 -10.77 21.63
C ASP A 22 13.28 -11.74 20.88
N GLU A 23 11.97 -11.68 21.11
CA GLU A 23 11.02 -12.61 20.49
C GLU A 23 10.36 -11.98 19.27
N VAL A 24 10.54 -12.60 18.08
CA VAL A 24 9.87 -12.19 16.85
C VAL A 24 8.35 -12.34 17.03
N LEU A 25 7.61 -11.24 16.91
CA LEU A 25 6.15 -11.21 17.14
C LEU A 25 5.38 -12.07 16.13
N VAL A 26 5.89 -12.18 14.89
CA VAL A 26 5.30 -12.96 13.80
C VAL A 26 6.35 -13.95 13.28
N PRO A 27 6.20 -15.25 13.52
CA PRO A 27 7.16 -16.24 13.07
C PRO A 27 7.14 -16.39 11.54
N SER A 28 8.29 -16.64 10.94
CA SER A 28 8.39 -17.01 9.52
C SER A 28 7.86 -18.43 9.28
N THR A 29 7.23 -18.65 8.15
CA THR A 29 6.73 -19.95 7.72
C THR A 29 7.00 -20.17 6.23
N TRP A 30 7.14 -21.44 5.82
CA TRP A 30 7.31 -21.86 4.44
C TRP A 30 6.15 -22.74 4.04
N THR A 31 5.46 -22.41 2.95
CA THR A 31 4.31 -23.17 2.46
C THR A 31 4.44 -23.35 0.96
N GLN A 32 4.41 -24.58 0.46
CA GLN A 32 4.33 -24.83 -0.98
C GLN A 32 2.88 -24.64 -1.43
N VAL A 33 2.62 -23.60 -2.20
CA VAL A 33 1.27 -23.20 -2.65
C VAL A 33 1.02 -23.55 -4.11
N ALA A 34 2.09 -23.72 -4.89
CA ALA A 34 2.01 -24.07 -6.31
C ALA A 34 3.09 -25.07 -6.68
N ALA A 35 2.90 -25.77 -7.80
CA ALA A 35 3.97 -26.54 -8.41
C ALA A 35 5.06 -25.60 -8.96
N PRO A 36 6.34 -26.06 -9.00
CA PRO A 36 7.40 -25.31 -9.65
C PRO A 36 7.04 -24.92 -11.08
N ALA A 37 7.27 -23.68 -11.46
CA ALA A 37 6.97 -23.18 -12.80
C ALA A 37 8.24 -23.09 -13.66
N GLN A 38 8.06 -23.10 -14.97
CA GLN A 38 9.15 -22.79 -15.89
C GLN A 38 9.63 -21.34 -15.68
N PRO A 39 10.94 -21.05 -15.84
CA PRO A 39 11.46 -19.71 -15.71
C PRO A 39 10.72 -18.71 -16.61
N ARG A 40 10.26 -17.61 -16.02
CA ARG A 40 9.55 -16.51 -16.67
C ARG A 40 10.27 -15.19 -16.42
N SER A 41 9.78 -14.11 -17.05
CA SER A 41 10.29 -12.77 -16.76
C SER A 41 9.90 -12.34 -15.34
N VAL A 42 8.65 -12.62 -14.92
CA VAL A 42 8.22 -12.45 -13.53
C VAL A 42 8.58 -13.68 -12.73
N THR A 43 9.52 -13.55 -11.80
CA THR A 43 10.06 -14.66 -10.99
C THR A 43 9.35 -14.85 -9.66
N GLY A 44 8.56 -13.88 -9.23
CA GLY A 44 7.85 -13.88 -7.95
C GLY A 44 7.40 -12.50 -7.57
N PHE A 45 7.07 -12.32 -6.30
CA PHE A 45 6.71 -11.02 -5.75
C PHE A 45 6.98 -10.95 -4.25
N TYR A 46 7.14 -9.73 -3.75
CA TYR A 46 7.02 -9.42 -2.33
C TYR A 46 5.60 -8.95 -2.02
N LEU A 47 5.06 -9.35 -0.86
CA LEU A 47 3.80 -8.87 -0.31
C LEU A 47 4.09 -8.16 1.01
N LEU A 48 3.72 -6.89 1.11
CA LEU A 48 3.78 -6.11 2.34
C LEU A 48 2.45 -6.29 3.09
N ASN A 49 2.55 -6.75 4.34
CA ASN A 49 1.44 -6.79 5.27
C ASN A 49 1.56 -5.53 6.16
N GLU A 50 0.56 -4.66 6.12
CA GLU A 50 0.64 -3.35 6.78
C GLU A 50 0.81 -3.47 8.31
N GLY A 51 0.13 -4.44 8.92
CA GLY A 51 -0.05 -4.48 10.35
C GLY A 51 -1.04 -3.41 10.84
N ASN A 52 -1.29 -3.36 12.11
CA ASN A 52 -2.17 -2.37 12.74
C ASN A 52 -1.36 -1.27 13.41
N MET A 53 -1.82 -0.04 13.32
CA MET A 53 -1.19 1.11 13.96
C MET A 53 -0.98 0.88 15.45
N GLY A 54 0.26 1.06 15.93
CA GLY A 54 0.68 0.83 17.30
C GLY A 54 0.99 -0.62 17.64
N SER A 55 0.87 -1.56 16.68
CA SER A 55 1.14 -2.99 16.93
C SER A 55 2.59 -3.40 16.61
N ASN A 56 3.29 -2.63 15.79
CA ASN A 56 4.62 -2.95 15.25
C ASN A 56 4.67 -4.31 14.55
N LYS A 57 3.64 -4.61 13.74
CA LYS A 57 3.45 -5.92 13.08
C LYS A 57 3.51 -5.84 11.56
N CYS A 58 4.11 -4.80 11.00
CA CYS A 58 4.39 -4.78 9.57
C CYS A 58 5.35 -5.92 9.23
N THR A 59 4.99 -6.75 8.25
CA THR A 59 5.80 -7.89 7.82
C THR A 59 5.92 -7.94 6.30
N LEU A 60 7.00 -8.58 5.83
CA LEU A 60 7.28 -8.79 4.43
C LEU A 60 7.23 -10.28 4.11
N ASP A 61 6.36 -10.65 3.17
CA ASP A 61 6.25 -12.00 2.66
C ASP A 61 6.84 -12.09 1.25
N PHE A 62 7.20 -13.30 0.82
CA PHE A 62 7.79 -13.56 -0.49
C PHE A 62 7.19 -14.79 -1.15
N PHE A 63 6.76 -14.65 -2.40
CA PHE A 63 6.39 -15.77 -3.26
C PHE A 63 7.42 -15.98 -4.37
N ASP A 64 7.99 -17.18 -4.43
CA ASP A 64 8.87 -17.62 -5.50
C ASP A 64 8.08 -18.44 -6.52
N ALA A 65 7.79 -17.86 -7.68
CA ALA A 65 7.06 -18.53 -8.75
C ALA A 65 7.86 -19.69 -9.38
N THR A 66 9.19 -19.70 -9.27
CA THR A 66 10.05 -20.77 -9.81
C THR A 66 9.90 -22.06 -9.01
N THR A 67 9.85 -21.96 -7.69
CA THR A 67 9.75 -23.11 -6.77
C THR A 67 8.32 -23.39 -6.31
N GLY A 68 7.43 -22.40 -6.38
CA GLY A 68 6.07 -22.46 -5.88
C GLY A 68 5.96 -22.33 -4.36
N TYR A 69 7.02 -21.87 -3.68
CA TYR A 69 7.01 -21.63 -2.24
C TYR A 69 6.59 -20.20 -1.91
N TYR A 70 5.74 -20.08 -0.89
CA TYR A 70 5.39 -18.83 -0.21
C TYR A 70 6.07 -18.82 1.14
N ARG A 71 6.78 -17.72 1.45
CA ARG A 71 7.51 -17.49 2.71
C ARG A 71 6.91 -16.29 3.40
N SER A 72 6.38 -16.48 4.60
CA SER A 72 5.87 -15.37 5.40
C SER A 72 6.96 -14.78 6.29
N ASN A 73 6.88 -13.47 6.55
CA ASN A 73 7.77 -12.69 7.41
C ASN A 73 9.27 -12.96 7.19
N ILE A 74 9.72 -12.72 5.97
CA ILE A 74 11.12 -12.97 5.60
C ILE A 74 12.09 -11.92 6.13
N TYR A 75 11.61 -10.70 6.49
CA TYR A 75 12.48 -9.58 6.84
C TYR A 75 13.33 -9.87 8.07
N ALA A 76 12.71 -10.30 9.16
CA ALA A 76 13.40 -10.63 10.41
C ALA A 76 14.42 -11.76 10.22
N GLU A 77 14.06 -12.80 9.45
CA GLU A 77 14.95 -13.92 9.14
C GLU A 77 16.16 -13.48 8.31
N THR A 78 15.94 -12.57 7.36
CA THR A 78 16.98 -12.08 6.44
C THR A 78 17.92 -11.06 7.11
N ASN A 79 17.39 -10.28 8.07
CA ASN A 79 18.08 -9.14 8.70
C ASN A 79 18.20 -9.27 10.24
N PRO A 80 18.76 -10.36 10.78
CA PRO A 80 18.76 -10.62 12.22
C PRO A 80 19.58 -9.60 13.03
N ASP A 81 20.50 -8.88 12.39
CA ASP A 81 21.36 -7.90 13.04
C ASP A 81 20.82 -6.46 12.96
N VAL A 82 19.67 -6.24 12.30
CA VAL A 82 19.08 -4.89 12.14
C VAL A 82 18.00 -4.66 13.19
N VAL A 83 16.82 -5.23 12.97
CA VAL A 83 15.68 -5.19 13.87
C VAL A 83 14.85 -6.46 13.69
N LEU A 84 14.08 -6.86 14.71
CA LEU A 84 13.27 -8.07 14.64
C LEU A 84 12.01 -7.89 13.78
N GLU A 85 11.47 -6.67 13.70
CA GLU A 85 10.26 -6.34 12.95
C GLU A 85 10.52 -5.24 11.93
N LEU A 86 9.83 -5.26 10.80
CA LEU A 86 9.97 -4.26 9.75
C LEU A 86 9.49 -2.87 10.19
N GLY A 87 8.57 -2.79 11.15
CA GLY A 87 8.09 -1.56 11.75
C GLY A 87 6.57 -1.50 11.93
N ASP A 88 6.04 -0.29 12.07
CA ASP A 88 4.62 -0.04 12.32
C ASP A 88 3.95 0.61 11.11
N VAL A 89 2.96 -0.06 10.56
CA VAL A 89 2.16 0.26 9.36
C VAL A 89 2.98 0.39 8.07
N GLY A 90 3.06 -0.70 7.32
CA GLY A 90 3.61 -0.71 5.95
C GLY A 90 2.58 -0.19 4.95
N ASN A 91 2.84 0.96 4.33
CA ASN A 91 1.84 1.67 3.53
C ASN A 91 2.00 1.51 2.02
N ASP A 92 3.19 1.15 1.54
CA ASP A 92 3.48 0.91 0.13
C ASP A 92 4.76 0.08 -0.03
N ILE A 93 4.88 -0.64 -1.14
CA ILE A 93 6.09 -1.36 -1.52
C ILE A 93 6.31 -1.33 -3.02
N GLN A 94 7.49 -0.90 -3.45
CA GLN A 94 7.85 -0.76 -4.86
C GLN A 94 9.27 -1.24 -5.13
N THR A 95 9.53 -1.71 -6.36
CA THR A 95 10.89 -2.00 -6.84
C THR A 95 11.37 -0.90 -7.77
N TYR A 96 12.64 -0.50 -7.63
CA TYR A 96 13.31 0.38 -8.59
C TYR A 96 14.78 0.02 -8.72
N GLY A 97 15.23 -0.25 -9.95
CA GLY A 97 16.57 -0.78 -10.20
C GLY A 97 16.79 -2.10 -9.46
N SER A 98 17.89 -2.20 -8.73
CA SER A 98 18.22 -3.37 -7.89
C SER A 98 17.64 -3.32 -6.47
N LYS A 99 16.83 -2.31 -6.16
CA LYS A 99 16.33 -2.07 -4.80
C LYS A 99 14.84 -2.34 -4.67
N LEU A 100 14.43 -2.68 -3.45
CA LEU A 100 13.06 -2.81 -2.95
C LEU A 100 12.87 -1.74 -1.88
N TYR A 101 11.79 -0.96 -1.98
CA TYR A 101 11.48 0.12 -1.06
C TYR A 101 10.15 -0.18 -0.37
N ALA A 102 10.14 -0.21 0.95
CA ALA A 102 8.93 -0.36 1.75
C ALA A 102 8.69 0.91 2.58
N VAL A 103 7.54 1.53 2.41
CA VAL A 103 7.16 2.76 3.12
C VAL A 103 6.54 2.38 4.46
N ILE A 104 7.21 2.70 5.56
CA ILE A 104 6.78 2.35 6.92
C ILE A 104 6.25 3.60 7.62
N ASN A 105 4.95 3.80 7.49
CA ASN A 105 4.27 5.05 7.80
C ASN A 105 4.44 5.52 9.25
N CYS A 106 3.98 4.73 10.22
CA CYS A 106 4.02 5.11 11.63
C CYS A 106 5.42 5.03 12.25
N SER A 107 6.37 4.35 11.60
CA SER A 107 7.79 4.36 11.95
C SER A 107 8.57 5.51 11.31
N ASN A 108 7.95 6.28 10.40
CA ASN A 108 8.51 7.49 9.79
C ASN A 108 9.77 7.27 8.94
N PHE A 109 9.82 6.18 8.18
CA PHE A 109 10.91 5.91 7.25
C PHE A 109 10.46 5.07 6.05
N VAL A 110 11.26 5.11 5.00
CA VAL A 110 11.21 4.15 3.91
C VAL A 110 12.37 3.20 4.11
N GLU A 111 12.08 1.92 4.31
CA GLU A 111 13.08 0.85 4.35
C GLU A 111 13.55 0.55 2.94
N VAL A 112 14.86 0.53 2.72
CA VAL A 112 15.48 0.23 1.43
C VAL A 112 16.25 -1.08 1.53
N MET A 113 15.86 -2.04 0.70
CA MET A 113 16.37 -3.40 0.69
C MET A 113 16.92 -3.78 -0.68
N SER A 114 17.73 -4.82 -0.73
CA SER A 114 18.09 -5.51 -1.97
C SER A 114 16.84 -6.19 -2.57
N LYS A 115 16.53 -5.91 -3.84
CA LYS A 115 15.43 -6.54 -4.57
C LYS A 115 15.58 -8.07 -4.65
N ALA A 116 16.80 -8.57 -4.62
CA ALA A 116 17.08 -9.99 -4.82
C ALA A 116 16.74 -10.86 -3.60
N ASP A 117 16.92 -10.32 -2.38
CA ASP A 117 16.87 -11.13 -1.16
C ASP A 117 16.32 -10.38 0.07
N ALA A 118 15.80 -9.17 -0.10
CA ALA A 118 15.25 -8.30 0.96
C ALA A 118 16.28 -7.96 2.07
N ARG A 119 17.58 -7.99 1.77
CA ARG A 119 18.59 -7.53 2.73
C ARG A 119 18.57 -6.02 2.86
N HIS A 120 18.60 -5.55 4.09
CA HIS A 120 18.73 -4.14 4.43
C HIS A 120 19.90 -3.47 3.72
N ILE A 121 19.64 -2.30 3.13
CA ILE A 121 20.63 -1.41 2.51
C ILE A 121 20.73 -0.11 3.29
N GLY A 122 19.59 0.44 3.72
CA GLY A 122 19.50 1.71 4.44
C GLY A 122 18.08 2.17 4.63
N GLU A 123 17.92 3.34 5.26
CA GLU A 123 16.62 3.95 5.54
C GLU A 123 16.58 5.39 5.05
N ILE A 124 15.42 5.84 4.57
CA ILE A 124 15.15 7.24 4.25
C ILE A 124 14.17 7.79 5.28
N LYS A 125 14.61 8.70 6.14
CA LYS A 125 13.77 9.28 7.20
C LYS A 125 12.83 10.34 6.62
N ILE A 126 11.53 10.05 6.60
CA ILE A 126 10.46 10.96 6.15
C ILE A 126 9.30 10.84 7.13
N PRO A 127 8.96 11.91 7.86
CA PRO A 127 7.85 11.89 8.82
C PRO A 127 6.54 11.51 8.14
N ASN A 128 5.85 10.53 8.70
CA ASN A 128 4.55 10.06 8.24
C ASN A 128 4.47 9.90 6.71
N CYS A 129 5.45 9.16 6.15
CA CYS A 129 5.51 8.82 4.72
C CYS A 129 4.33 7.91 4.33
N ARG A 130 3.80 8.08 3.11
CA ARG A 130 2.60 7.37 2.67
C ARG A 130 2.81 6.48 1.48
N TYR A 131 3.15 7.02 0.32
CA TYR A 131 3.33 6.30 -0.92
C TYR A 131 4.63 6.71 -1.61
N ILE A 132 5.13 5.86 -2.49
CA ILE A 132 6.37 6.08 -3.22
C ILE A 132 6.17 5.79 -4.70
N VAL A 133 6.70 6.68 -5.57
CA VAL A 133 6.81 6.44 -7.02
C VAL A 133 8.17 6.86 -7.51
N PHE A 134 8.56 6.38 -8.70
CA PHE A 134 9.91 6.60 -9.22
C PHE A 134 9.90 7.25 -10.61
N HIS A 135 10.86 8.12 -10.84
CA HIS A 135 11.10 8.71 -12.16
C HIS A 135 12.55 9.18 -12.28
N GLU A 136 13.24 8.78 -13.36
CA GLU A 136 14.58 9.24 -13.76
C GLU A 136 15.62 9.28 -12.62
N GLY A 137 15.74 8.19 -11.87
CA GLY A 137 16.74 8.06 -10.78
C GLY A 137 16.32 8.66 -9.45
N TYR A 138 15.12 9.22 -9.35
CA TYR A 138 14.57 9.76 -8.11
C TYR A 138 13.36 8.96 -7.65
N ALA A 139 13.23 8.85 -6.33
CA ALA A 139 12.00 8.46 -5.66
C ALA A 139 11.25 9.71 -5.19
N TYR A 140 9.94 9.68 -5.30
CA TYR A 140 9.04 10.71 -4.79
C TYR A 140 8.17 10.07 -3.72
N VAL A 141 8.19 10.63 -2.52
CA VAL A 141 7.50 10.07 -1.34
C VAL A 141 6.54 11.10 -0.78
N SER A 142 5.25 10.77 -0.73
CA SER A 142 4.25 11.62 -0.10
C SER A 142 4.32 11.54 1.41
N SER A 143 4.08 12.66 2.09
CA SER A 143 4.14 12.79 3.55
C SER A 143 3.03 13.70 4.08
N TYR A 144 2.38 13.26 5.15
CA TYR A 144 1.41 14.08 5.87
C TYR A 144 2.06 15.26 6.63
N ALA A 145 3.38 15.25 6.78
CA ALA A 145 4.15 16.22 7.55
C ALA A 145 3.82 16.28 9.05
N GLY A 146 2.81 15.58 9.50
CA GLY A 146 2.32 15.55 10.89
C GLY A 146 1.82 14.18 11.31
N PRO A 147 1.38 13.99 12.56
CA PRO A 147 0.93 12.69 13.05
C PRO A 147 -0.36 12.21 12.38
N VAL A 148 -0.57 10.89 12.40
CA VAL A 148 -1.84 10.27 11.98
C VAL A 148 -2.86 10.44 13.12
N GLN A 149 -3.59 11.55 13.10
CA GLN A 149 -4.63 11.87 14.07
C GLN A 149 -5.63 12.85 13.48
N VAL A 150 -6.85 12.82 13.99
CA VAL A 150 -7.87 13.82 13.62
C VAL A 150 -7.42 15.20 14.11
N ASP A 151 -7.16 16.11 13.18
CA ASP A 151 -6.73 17.48 13.45
C ASP A 151 -7.28 18.44 12.37
N PRO A 152 -8.31 19.23 12.68
CA PRO A 152 -8.82 20.25 11.75
C PRO A 152 -7.80 21.31 11.36
N ASN A 153 -6.76 21.50 12.17
CA ASN A 153 -5.69 22.46 11.97
C ASN A 153 -4.40 21.81 11.44
N ALA A 154 -4.47 20.60 10.91
CA ALA A 154 -3.33 19.94 10.30
C ALA A 154 -2.66 20.85 9.28
N ARG A 155 -1.32 20.83 9.23
CA ARG A 155 -0.56 21.54 8.21
C ARG A 155 -0.65 20.84 6.85
N LEU A 156 -0.30 21.56 5.78
CA LEU A 156 -0.15 20.98 4.45
C LEU A 156 0.91 19.88 4.47
N GLY A 157 0.66 18.85 3.66
CA GLY A 157 1.63 17.81 3.39
C GLY A 157 2.64 18.22 2.32
N TYR A 158 3.55 17.32 2.01
CA TYR A 158 4.56 17.54 0.98
C TYR A 158 4.91 16.25 0.25
N VAL A 159 5.61 16.38 -0.86
CA VAL A 159 6.32 15.29 -1.54
C VAL A 159 7.82 15.50 -1.35
N ALA A 160 8.51 14.50 -0.81
CA ALA A 160 9.97 14.47 -0.76
C ALA A 160 10.52 13.89 -2.06
N LYS A 161 11.52 14.57 -2.67
CA LYS A 161 12.32 14.04 -3.78
C LYS A 161 13.61 13.45 -3.21
N VAL A 162 13.84 12.17 -3.47
CA VAL A 162 14.97 11.39 -2.94
C VAL A 162 15.84 10.90 -4.09
N ASP A 163 17.14 11.10 -3.99
CA ASP A 163 18.10 10.49 -4.90
C ASP A 163 18.23 8.99 -4.58
N THR A 164 17.92 8.12 -5.55
CA THR A 164 17.91 6.66 -5.34
C THR A 164 19.31 6.04 -5.20
N ALA A 165 20.37 6.75 -5.59
CA ALA A 165 21.74 6.28 -5.44
C ALA A 165 22.30 6.58 -4.04
N THR A 166 22.04 7.77 -3.52
CA THR A 166 22.53 8.22 -2.19
C THR A 166 21.54 7.98 -1.05
N LEU A 167 20.26 7.80 -1.36
CA LEU A 167 19.13 7.70 -0.41
C LEU A 167 18.90 9.01 0.37
N GLU A 168 19.37 10.14 -0.12
CA GLU A 168 19.20 11.45 0.51
C GLU A 168 18.00 12.20 -0.05
N VAL A 169 17.25 12.87 0.83
CA VAL A 169 16.20 13.82 0.44
C VAL A 169 16.89 15.06 -0.14
N VAL A 170 16.68 15.33 -1.43
CA VAL A 170 17.32 16.44 -2.15
C VAL A 170 16.41 17.65 -2.33
N ALA A 171 15.08 17.49 -2.24
CA ALA A 171 14.11 18.57 -2.31
C ALA A 171 12.76 18.15 -1.70
N GLU A 172 11.93 19.14 -1.37
CA GLU A 172 10.54 18.96 -0.93
C GLU A 172 9.62 19.92 -1.69
N CYS A 173 8.41 19.45 -2.04
CA CYS A 173 7.37 20.25 -2.65
C CYS A 173 6.10 20.19 -1.79
N THR A 174 5.67 21.33 -1.22
CA THR A 174 4.40 21.40 -0.48
C THR A 174 3.22 21.21 -1.42
N VAL A 175 2.23 20.39 -1.00
CA VAL A 175 1.03 20.04 -1.76
C VAL A 175 -0.25 20.31 -0.96
N GLY A 176 -1.28 19.50 -1.09
CA GLY A 176 -2.51 19.59 -0.29
C GLY A 176 -2.38 18.94 1.09
N TYR A 177 -3.51 18.81 1.75
CA TYR A 177 -3.58 18.17 3.06
C TYR A 177 -3.56 16.64 2.92
N GLN A 178 -2.69 16.01 3.71
CA GLN A 178 -2.60 14.56 3.83
C GLN A 178 -2.54 13.87 2.45
N PRO A 179 -1.45 14.10 1.69
CA PRO A 179 -1.25 13.51 0.38
C PRO A 179 -1.09 12.00 0.48
N GLU A 180 -1.78 11.30 -0.39
CA GLU A 180 -1.82 9.85 -0.51
C GLU A 180 -1.02 9.38 -1.74
N GLU A 181 -1.61 8.51 -2.55
CA GLU A 181 -0.97 7.90 -3.72
C GLU A 181 -0.67 8.91 -4.83
N MET A 182 0.31 8.58 -5.65
CA MET A 182 0.85 9.46 -6.69
C MET A 182 1.03 8.71 -8.01
N ALA A 183 0.97 9.46 -9.13
CA ALA A 183 1.26 8.92 -10.45
C ALA A 183 2.11 9.90 -11.28
N VAL A 184 3.05 9.36 -12.07
CA VAL A 184 3.88 10.14 -12.98
C VAL A 184 3.39 9.99 -14.41
N VAL A 185 3.08 11.10 -15.08
CA VAL A 185 2.69 11.12 -16.50
C VAL A 185 3.30 12.34 -17.19
N GLY A 186 4.01 12.13 -18.28
CA GLY A 186 4.48 13.22 -19.15
C GLY A 186 5.37 14.26 -18.46
N GLY A 187 6.23 13.86 -17.52
CA GLY A 187 7.10 14.77 -16.75
C GLY A 187 6.39 15.55 -15.65
N LYS A 188 5.16 15.19 -15.35
CA LYS A 188 4.39 15.71 -14.20
C LYS A 188 4.16 14.62 -13.17
N LEU A 189 4.16 15.01 -11.88
CA LEU A 189 3.73 14.17 -10.78
C LEU A 189 2.36 14.65 -10.28
N TYR A 190 1.41 13.74 -10.23
CA TYR A 190 0.06 13.97 -9.74
C TYR A 190 -0.10 13.35 -8.36
N VAL A 191 -0.60 14.11 -7.40
CA VAL A 191 -0.67 13.72 -5.99
C VAL A 191 -2.12 13.83 -5.50
N ALA A 192 -2.71 12.73 -5.09
CA ALA A 192 -4.05 12.71 -4.50
C ALA A 192 -4.01 13.27 -3.06
N ASN A 193 -4.72 14.35 -2.76
CA ASN A 193 -4.80 14.93 -1.43
C ASN A 193 -6.11 14.50 -0.76
N SER A 194 -6.02 13.82 0.37
CA SER A 194 -7.20 13.31 1.07
C SER A 194 -7.75 14.30 2.10
N GLY A 195 -6.90 14.94 2.86
CA GLY A 195 -7.33 15.63 4.07
C GLY A 195 -8.09 14.68 5.01
N GLY A 196 -7.84 13.37 4.94
CA GLY A 196 -8.67 12.33 5.55
C GLY A 196 -8.80 12.42 7.07
N TYR A 197 -7.86 13.08 7.73
CA TYR A 197 -7.90 13.34 9.18
C TYR A 197 -8.30 14.79 9.53
N ARG A 198 -8.73 15.61 8.55
CA ARG A 198 -9.24 16.97 8.76
C ARG A 198 -10.77 17.03 8.85
N VAL A 199 -11.40 16.03 9.37
CA VAL A 199 -12.87 15.92 9.47
C VAL A 199 -13.48 17.17 10.10
N PRO A 200 -14.54 17.79 9.49
CA PRO A 200 -15.21 17.40 8.23
C PRO A 200 -14.62 18.04 6.96
N ASP A 201 -13.57 18.85 7.08
CA ASP A 201 -13.00 19.68 6.00
C ASP A 201 -11.93 18.90 5.21
N TYR A 202 -12.35 17.81 4.57
CA TYR A 202 -11.47 17.01 3.71
C TYR A 202 -10.83 17.83 2.58
N ASP A 203 -9.57 17.50 2.20
CA ASP A 203 -9.05 17.99 0.92
C ASP A 203 -9.77 17.26 -0.23
N ARG A 204 -9.73 17.88 -1.42
CA ARG A 204 -10.47 17.38 -2.57
C ARG A 204 -9.70 17.54 -3.86
N THR A 205 -8.40 17.80 -3.77
CA THR A 205 -7.60 18.20 -4.90
C THR A 205 -6.58 17.16 -5.30
N VAL A 206 -6.24 17.12 -6.58
CA VAL A 206 -5.02 16.50 -7.09
C VAL A 206 -4.02 17.62 -7.36
N SER A 207 -2.87 17.61 -6.66
CA SER A 207 -1.76 18.52 -6.93
C SER A 207 -0.99 18.06 -8.15
N VAL A 208 -0.62 19.01 -9.03
CA VAL A 208 0.20 18.78 -10.23
C VAL A 208 1.57 19.42 -10.03
N ILE A 209 2.61 18.61 -9.96
CA ILE A 209 4.01 19.05 -9.78
C ILE A 209 4.73 18.88 -11.12
N ASP A 210 5.37 19.91 -11.61
CA ASP A 210 6.32 19.83 -12.73
C ASP A 210 7.62 19.21 -12.22
N LEU A 211 8.04 18.07 -12.77
CA LEU A 211 9.20 17.32 -12.28
C LEU A 211 10.55 17.97 -12.65
N ALA A 212 10.60 18.82 -13.67
CA ALA A 212 11.82 19.51 -14.06
C ALA A 212 12.17 20.63 -13.07
N THR A 213 11.16 21.35 -12.58
CA THR A 213 11.32 22.43 -11.59
C THR A 213 11.06 21.98 -10.16
N PHE A 214 10.41 20.87 -9.99
CA PHE A 214 9.89 20.32 -8.75
C PHE A 214 9.02 21.31 -7.95
N THR A 215 8.10 21.93 -8.66
CA THR A 215 7.16 22.92 -8.09
C THR A 215 5.72 22.56 -8.44
N GLU A 216 4.79 22.80 -7.51
CA GLU A 216 3.35 22.68 -7.79
C GLU A 216 2.91 23.77 -8.77
N THR A 217 2.31 23.35 -9.88
CA THR A 217 1.86 24.25 -10.95
C THR A 217 0.35 24.41 -11.00
N LYS A 218 -0.39 23.43 -10.49
CA LYS A 218 -1.87 23.41 -10.52
C LYS A 218 -2.42 22.55 -9.41
N LYS A 219 -3.64 22.84 -8.97
CA LYS A 219 -4.53 21.94 -8.23
C LYS A 219 -5.79 21.68 -9.03
N ILE A 220 -6.11 20.40 -9.22
CA ILE A 220 -7.34 19.96 -9.90
C ILE A 220 -8.36 19.65 -8.81
N ASP A 221 -9.49 20.37 -8.80
CA ASP A 221 -10.60 20.08 -7.89
C ASP A 221 -11.38 18.86 -8.39
N VAL A 222 -11.48 17.80 -7.57
CA VAL A 222 -12.07 16.51 -7.94
C VAL A 222 -13.22 16.14 -7.01
N ALA A 223 -12.93 15.69 -5.80
CA ALA A 223 -13.90 15.18 -4.83
C ALA A 223 -13.26 15.07 -3.44
N PRO A 224 -14.01 15.09 -2.34
CA PRO A 224 -13.45 15.00 -1.00
C PRO A 224 -12.73 13.67 -0.78
N ASN A 225 -11.64 13.71 0.02
CA ASN A 225 -10.97 12.54 0.55
C ASN A 225 -10.43 11.58 -0.54
N LEU A 226 -9.60 12.12 -1.44
CA LEU A 226 -8.96 11.34 -2.50
C LEU A 226 -7.98 10.32 -1.92
N HIS A 227 -7.79 9.19 -2.61
CA HIS A 227 -6.94 8.13 -2.08
C HIS A 227 -6.02 7.51 -3.15
N ARG A 228 -6.53 6.59 -3.96
CA ARG A 228 -5.77 5.90 -5.00
C ARG A 228 -5.71 6.74 -6.27
N ILE A 229 -4.57 6.68 -6.94
CA ILE A 229 -4.37 7.29 -8.24
C ILE A 229 -3.46 6.43 -9.10
N VAL A 230 -3.93 6.00 -10.26
CA VAL A 230 -3.14 5.24 -11.23
C VAL A 230 -3.27 5.85 -12.63
N SER A 231 -2.25 5.69 -13.46
CA SER A 231 -2.25 6.17 -14.85
C SER A 231 -2.44 5.01 -15.82
N ASP A 232 -3.16 5.26 -16.92
CA ASP A 232 -3.29 4.34 -18.03
C ASP A 232 -2.35 4.73 -19.22
N SER A 233 -2.40 3.92 -20.29
CA SER A 233 -1.63 4.15 -21.51
C SER A 233 -2.18 5.27 -22.40
N TYR A 234 -3.39 5.77 -22.12
CA TYR A 234 -4.08 6.81 -22.90
C TYR A 234 -3.86 8.23 -22.38
N GLY A 235 -3.03 8.39 -21.33
CA GLY A 235 -2.77 9.66 -20.68
C GLY A 235 -3.89 10.11 -19.76
N GLN A 236 -4.60 9.16 -19.15
CA GLN A 236 -5.62 9.42 -18.15
C GLN A 236 -5.13 8.98 -16.77
N LEU A 237 -5.64 9.65 -15.75
CA LEU A 237 -5.51 9.24 -14.36
C LEU A 237 -6.86 8.76 -13.85
N TRP A 238 -6.83 7.65 -13.15
CA TRP A 238 -7.96 7.10 -12.44
C TRP A 238 -7.77 7.41 -10.97
N VAL A 239 -8.71 8.17 -10.38
CA VAL A 239 -8.58 8.72 -9.03
C VAL A 239 -9.77 8.31 -8.19
N SER A 240 -9.53 7.63 -7.08
CA SER A 240 -10.58 7.27 -6.14
C SER A 240 -10.82 8.35 -5.09
N SER A 241 -12.08 8.52 -4.71
CA SER A 241 -12.52 9.29 -3.56
C SER A 241 -13.18 8.35 -2.55
N ARG A 242 -12.83 8.45 -1.27
CA ARG A 242 -13.53 7.75 -0.19
C ARG A 242 -14.85 8.44 0.20
N GLY A 243 -15.12 9.62 -0.38
CA GLY A 243 -16.23 10.46 0.03
C GLY A 243 -16.04 11.04 1.43
N ASP A 244 -17.15 11.37 2.10
CA ASP A 244 -17.16 11.91 3.47
C ASP A 244 -17.69 10.91 4.50
N TYR A 245 -17.98 9.68 4.07
CA TYR A 245 -18.57 8.57 4.83
C TYR A 245 -20.05 8.79 5.25
N TYR A 246 -20.68 9.88 4.83
CA TYR A 246 -22.07 10.23 5.17
C TYR A 246 -22.93 10.49 3.93
N ASP A 247 -22.82 11.70 3.38
CA ASP A 247 -23.64 12.14 2.26
C ASP A 247 -22.97 11.93 0.91
N THR A 248 -21.65 12.07 0.85
CA THR A 248 -20.84 11.88 -0.36
C THR A 248 -20.23 10.48 -0.35
N LYS A 249 -20.72 9.62 -1.24
CA LYS A 249 -20.23 8.25 -1.37
C LYS A 249 -18.85 8.18 -2.03
N SER A 250 -18.16 7.07 -1.78
CA SER A 250 -16.96 6.69 -2.54
C SER A 250 -17.25 6.62 -4.03
N ASP A 251 -16.28 7.05 -4.85
CA ASP A 251 -16.43 7.12 -6.30
C ASP A 251 -15.09 7.09 -7.04
N LEU A 252 -15.13 6.84 -8.34
CA LEU A 252 -13.99 6.83 -9.25
C LEU A 252 -14.12 7.96 -10.28
N PHE A 253 -13.05 8.74 -10.40
CA PHE A 253 -12.94 9.87 -11.32
C PHE A 253 -11.84 9.62 -12.35
N VAL A 254 -11.98 10.21 -13.53
CA VAL A 254 -10.98 10.21 -14.59
C VAL A 254 -10.50 11.63 -14.84
N ILE A 255 -9.19 11.85 -14.85
CA ILE A 255 -8.55 13.12 -15.20
C ILE A 255 -7.83 12.93 -16.55
N ASP A 256 -8.02 13.85 -17.48
CA ASP A 256 -7.22 13.94 -18.72
C ASP A 256 -5.96 14.75 -18.44
N THR A 257 -4.77 14.11 -18.52
CA THR A 257 -3.48 14.76 -18.21
C THR A 257 -3.02 15.77 -19.26
N ARG A 258 -3.67 15.82 -20.44
CA ARG A 258 -3.39 16.83 -21.49
C ARG A 258 -4.00 18.18 -21.14
N THR A 259 -5.14 18.19 -20.44
CA THR A 259 -5.85 19.41 -20.02
C THR A 259 -5.71 19.68 -18.51
N ASP A 260 -5.33 18.66 -17.74
CA ASP A 260 -5.36 18.64 -16.28
C ASP A 260 -6.77 18.98 -15.75
N GLU A 261 -7.79 18.31 -16.30
CA GLU A 261 -9.19 18.49 -15.94
C GLU A 261 -9.90 17.15 -15.71
N VAL A 262 -10.92 17.15 -14.86
CA VAL A 262 -11.77 15.98 -14.65
C VAL A 262 -12.57 15.71 -15.94
N ALA A 263 -12.35 14.56 -16.53
CA ALA A 263 -12.95 14.13 -17.79
C ALA A 263 -14.12 13.14 -17.61
N GLY A 264 -14.31 12.59 -16.40
CA GLY A 264 -15.39 11.63 -16.16
C GLY A 264 -15.53 11.23 -14.69
N ARG A 265 -16.67 10.57 -14.42
CA ARG A 265 -17.05 10.00 -13.14
C ARG A 265 -17.82 8.70 -13.41
N LEU A 266 -17.53 7.62 -12.64
CA LEU A 266 -18.10 6.31 -12.93
C LEU A 266 -19.19 5.85 -11.94
N GLY A 267 -19.32 6.46 -10.77
CA GLY A 267 -20.30 6.05 -9.77
C GLY A 267 -20.00 4.68 -9.16
N ILE A 268 -18.71 4.36 -8.95
CA ILE A 268 -18.24 3.07 -8.42
C ILE A 268 -17.33 3.33 -7.22
N ALA A 269 -17.64 2.67 -6.10
CA ALA A 269 -16.80 2.71 -4.92
C ALA A 269 -15.45 1.99 -5.17
N VAL A 270 -14.35 2.60 -4.74
CA VAL A 270 -12.98 2.08 -4.92
C VAL A 270 -12.17 2.24 -3.65
N SER A 271 -11.73 1.13 -3.09
CA SER A 271 -10.75 1.09 -2.00
C SER A 271 -9.36 0.70 -2.47
N GLU A 272 -9.28 -0.14 -3.52
CA GLU A 272 -8.02 -0.56 -4.14
C GLU A 272 -8.22 -0.73 -5.65
N MET A 273 -7.18 -0.47 -6.45
CA MET A 273 -7.21 -0.65 -7.90
C MET A 273 -5.83 -0.92 -8.49
N CYS A 274 -5.78 -1.67 -9.57
CA CYS A 274 -4.57 -1.86 -10.35
C CYS A 274 -4.87 -1.93 -11.85
N ILE A 275 -3.91 -1.49 -12.68
CA ILE A 275 -3.98 -1.53 -14.13
C ILE A 275 -3.13 -2.69 -14.65
N ASP A 276 -3.68 -3.44 -15.62
CA ASP A 276 -2.95 -4.39 -16.44
C ASP A 276 -3.34 -4.20 -17.91
N GLY A 277 -2.45 -3.59 -18.70
CA GLY A 277 -2.74 -3.19 -20.08
C GLY A 277 -3.86 -2.17 -20.14
N ASP A 278 -4.93 -2.49 -20.88
CA ASP A 278 -6.10 -1.62 -21.04
C ASP A 278 -7.23 -1.95 -20.04
N GLU A 279 -6.94 -2.76 -19.03
CA GLU A 279 -7.91 -3.16 -18.02
C GLU A 279 -7.57 -2.58 -16.65
N LEU A 280 -8.51 -1.88 -16.03
CA LEU A 280 -8.46 -1.44 -14.65
C LEU A 280 -9.29 -2.39 -13.79
N TYR A 281 -8.65 -3.05 -12.85
CA TYR A 281 -9.26 -3.92 -11.84
C TYR A 281 -9.51 -3.11 -10.57
N ILE A 282 -10.68 -3.31 -9.96
CA ILE A 282 -11.13 -2.55 -8.79
C ILE A 282 -11.66 -3.48 -7.72
N LEU A 283 -11.26 -3.20 -6.48
CA LEU A 283 -11.95 -3.61 -5.26
C LEU A 283 -12.66 -2.39 -4.66
N GLY A 284 -13.91 -2.53 -4.30
CA GLY A 284 -14.65 -1.57 -3.49
C GLY A 284 -15.00 -2.20 -2.15
N SER A 285 -14.61 -1.58 -1.06
CA SER A 285 -15.10 -1.86 0.28
C SER A 285 -15.56 -0.55 0.89
N GLU A 286 -16.88 -0.36 1.01
CA GLU A 286 -17.48 0.87 1.51
C GLU A 286 -18.19 0.56 2.83
N TYR A 287 -17.88 1.35 3.87
CA TYR A 287 -18.61 1.30 5.12
C TYR A 287 -19.70 2.37 5.13
N SER A 288 -20.94 1.95 5.40
CA SER A 288 -22.08 2.90 5.48
C SER A 288 -22.49 3.11 6.95
N TYR A 289 -22.43 4.36 7.39
CA TYR A 289 -22.97 4.77 8.70
C TYR A 289 -24.48 5.00 8.68
N THR A 290 -25.09 5.20 7.50
CA THR A 290 -26.48 5.68 7.38
C THR A 290 -27.45 4.67 6.77
N GLY A 291 -26.99 3.58 6.22
CA GLY A 291 -27.91 2.64 5.56
C GLY A 291 -27.26 1.31 5.21
N GLY A 292 -27.51 0.29 5.99
CA GLY A 292 -27.04 -1.05 5.71
C GLY A 292 -26.34 -1.70 6.91
N ASN A 293 -26.08 -2.99 6.84
CA ASN A 293 -25.55 -3.77 7.93
C ASN A 293 -24.00 -3.93 7.82
N GLY A 294 -23.25 -2.83 7.57
CA GLY A 294 -21.79 -2.90 7.60
C GLY A 294 -21.11 -2.57 6.27
N TRP A 295 -20.17 -3.41 5.87
CA TRP A 295 -19.37 -3.22 4.66
C TRP A 295 -20.08 -3.70 3.40
N ASP A 296 -20.16 -2.83 2.39
CA ASP A 296 -20.54 -3.21 1.03
C ASP A 296 -19.25 -3.51 0.22
N VAL A 297 -19.15 -4.75 -0.27
CA VAL A 297 -18.01 -5.22 -1.06
C VAL A 297 -18.41 -5.31 -2.52
N SER A 298 -17.59 -4.77 -3.40
CA SER A 298 -17.77 -4.83 -4.85
C SER A 298 -16.48 -5.11 -5.58
N TYR A 299 -16.60 -5.69 -6.76
CA TYR A 299 -15.51 -5.93 -7.70
C TYR A 299 -15.90 -5.36 -9.05
N ALA A 300 -14.97 -4.79 -9.77
CA ALA A 300 -15.21 -4.37 -11.15
C ALA A 300 -13.96 -4.48 -12.01
N LYS A 301 -14.18 -4.65 -13.30
CA LYS A 301 -13.17 -4.53 -14.35
C LYS A 301 -13.65 -3.50 -15.35
N ILE A 302 -12.79 -2.54 -15.68
CA ILE A 302 -13.09 -1.40 -16.55
C ILE A 302 -12.12 -1.43 -17.72
N ASP A 303 -12.63 -1.21 -18.92
CA ASP A 303 -11.83 -0.90 -20.09
C ASP A 303 -11.42 0.58 -20.03
N THR A 304 -10.10 0.83 -19.99
CA THR A 304 -9.57 2.18 -19.77
C THR A 304 -9.64 3.05 -21.02
N GLU A 305 -9.63 2.49 -22.23
CA GLU A 305 -9.81 3.23 -23.47
C GLU A 305 -11.22 3.81 -23.59
N THR A 306 -12.22 2.96 -23.38
CA THR A 306 -13.63 3.33 -23.53
C THR A 306 -14.25 3.87 -22.24
N ARG A 307 -13.58 3.75 -21.09
CA ARG A 307 -14.06 4.12 -19.75
C ARG A 307 -15.36 3.39 -19.37
N THR A 308 -15.50 2.14 -19.80
CA THR A 308 -16.72 1.35 -19.57
C THR A 308 -16.46 0.16 -18.66
N VAL A 309 -17.43 -0.13 -17.79
CA VAL A 309 -17.40 -1.32 -16.94
C VAL A 309 -17.65 -2.55 -17.82
N VAL A 310 -16.65 -3.41 -17.97
CA VAL A 310 -16.74 -4.65 -18.74
C VAL A 310 -17.18 -5.84 -17.90
N SER A 311 -16.94 -5.80 -16.58
CA SER A 311 -17.43 -6.81 -15.64
C SER A 311 -17.63 -6.20 -14.25
N ARG A 312 -18.63 -6.70 -13.52
CA ARG A 312 -18.87 -6.36 -12.11
C ARG A 312 -18.39 -7.46 -11.16
N SER A 313 -17.63 -8.43 -11.66
CA SER A 313 -16.86 -9.37 -10.90
C SER A 313 -15.79 -9.98 -11.81
N PHE A 314 -14.57 -10.12 -11.28
CA PHE A 314 -13.51 -10.88 -11.95
C PHE A 314 -13.19 -12.19 -11.20
N ILE A 315 -13.90 -12.50 -10.11
CA ILE A 315 -13.89 -13.80 -9.44
C ILE A 315 -15.13 -14.58 -9.91
N THR A 316 -14.93 -15.75 -10.51
CA THR A 316 -16.00 -16.43 -11.27
C THR A 316 -16.46 -17.77 -10.68
N ASP A 317 -15.80 -18.25 -9.63
CA ASP A 317 -16.05 -19.56 -9.02
C ASP A 317 -16.76 -19.50 -7.65
N GLY A 318 -17.14 -18.29 -7.20
CA GLY A 318 -17.84 -18.07 -5.95
C GLY A 318 -16.92 -17.87 -4.74
N THR A 319 -15.59 -17.85 -4.92
CA THR A 319 -14.62 -17.58 -3.84
C THR A 319 -14.73 -16.15 -3.30
N ASP A 320 -15.31 -15.21 -4.05
CA ASP A 320 -15.63 -13.86 -3.58
C ASP A 320 -16.46 -13.85 -2.28
N LYS A 321 -17.27 -14.88 -2.06
CA LYS A 321 -18.10 -15.06 -0.85
C LYS A 321 -17.31 -15.58 0.35
N GLU A 322 -16.12 -16.12 0.13
CA GLU A 322 -15.21 -16.58 1.19
C GLU A 322 -14.37 -15.41 1.72
N ILE A 323 -14.14 -14.36 0.90
CA ILE A 323 -13.36 -13.17 1.24
C ILE A 323 -14.22 -12.24 2.09
N GLN A 324 -13.78 -12.01 3.33
CA GLN A 324 -14.54 -11.20 4.30
C GLN A 324 -14.31 -9.71 4.09
N MET A 325 -13.04 -9.32 3.89
CA MET A 325 -12.61 -7.94 3.70
C MET A 325 -11.54 -7.90 2.62
N PRO A 326 -11.93 -7.77 1.33
CA PRO A 326 -10.96 -7.61 0.25
C PRO A 326 -10.17 -6.33 0.45
N TYR A 327 -8.82 -6.44 0.38
CA TYR A 327 -7.95 -5.36 0.80
C TYR A 327 -6.90 -5.01 -0.25
N GLY A 328 -5.95 -5.88 -0.57
CA GLY A 328 -4.96 -5.70 -1.63
C GLY A 328 -5.39 -6.36 -2.94
N LEU A 329 -4.94 -5.79 -4.05
CA LEU A 329 -5.21 -6.24 -5.41
C LEU A 329 -3.96 -6.09 -6.28
N ALA A 330 -3.59 -7.16 -7.00
CA ALA A 330 -2.54 -7.09 -8.01
C ALA A 330 -2.83 -8.07 -9.15
N VAL A 331 -2.36 -7.73 -10.35
CA VAL A 331 -2.41 -8.61 -11.52
C VAL A 331 -1.00 -8.85 -12.01
N ASN A 332 -0.62 -10.12 -12.17
CA ASN A 332 0.70 -10.48 -12.72
C ASN A 332 0.78 -10.02 -14.18
N PRO A 333 1.70 -9.14 -14.53
CA PRO A 333 1.74 -8.55 -15.88
C PRO A 333 2.07 -9.57 -16.98
N GLU A 334 2.65 -10.74 -16.61
CA GLU A 334 3.00 -11.81 -17.56
C GLU A 334 1.95 -12.92 -17.60
N THR A 335 1.55 -13.48 -16.44
CA THR A 335 0.63 -14.62 -16.37
C THR A 335 -0.83 -14.21 -16.35
N LYS A 336 -1.11 -12.92 -16.08
CA LYS A 336 -2.47 -12.39 -15.88
C LYS A 336 -3.21 -13.03 -14.71
N GLU A 337 -2.49 -13.70 -13.83
CA GLU A 337 -3.03 -14.19 -12.56
C GLU A 337 -3.41 -13.02 -11.66
N ILE A 338 -4.58 -13.13 -11.04
CA ILE A 338 -5.11 -12.08 -10.19
C ILE A 338 -4.85 -12.46 -8.73
N TYR A 339 -4.32 -11.55 -7.96
CA TYR A 339 -4.06 -11.69 -6.53
C TYR A 339 -4.98 -10.77 -5.75
N VAL A 340 -5.75 -11.35 -4.83
CA VAL A 340 -6.64 -10.60 -3.93
C VAL A 340 -6.30 -11.01 -2.50
N THR A 341 -6.17 -10.04 -1.62
CA THR A 341 -5.97 -10.33 -0.20
C THR A 341 -7.24 -10.10 0.60
N ASP A 342 -7.38 -10.85 1.68
CA ASP A 342 -8.45 -10.72 2.68
C ASP A 342 -7.86 -10.28 4.01
N ALA A 343 -8.14 -9.06 4.43
CA ALA A 343 -7.71 -8.52 5.72
C ALA A 343 -8.59 -9.01 6.89
N LYS A 344 -9.69 -9.69 6.61
CA LYS A 344 -10.66 -10.21 7.61
C LYS A 344 -11.11 -9.12 8.58
N SER A 345 -10.66 -9.20 9.84
CA SER A 345 -10.99 -8.20 10.87
C SER A 345 -9.87 -7.16 11.10
N TYR A 346 -8.84 -7.11 10.24
CA TYR A 346 -7.63 -6.28 10.33
C TYR A 346 -6.67 -6.59 11.48
N VAL A 347 -7.09 -7.34 12.49
CA VAL A 347 -6.31 -7.66 13.70
C VAL A 347 -5.94 -9.13 13.80
N VAL A 348 -6.16 -9.89 12.74
CA VAL A 348 -5.78 -11.30 12.60
C VAL A 348 -5.08 -11.51 11.27
N ARG A 349 -4.32 -12.58 11.20
CA ARG A 349 -3.63 -12.97 9.96
C ARG A 349 -4.61 -13.04 8.80
N GLY A 350 -4.25 -12.35 7.72
CA GLY A 350 -5.00 -12.30 6.49
C GLY A 350 -4.84 -13.58 5.65
N THR A 351 -5.35 -13.52 4.43
CA THR A 351 -5.21 -14.58 3.43
C THR A 351 -4.95 -13.97 2.06
N LEU A 352 -3.96 -14.46 1.35
CA LEU A 352 -3.72 -14.17 -0.06
C LEU A 352 -4.39 -15.25 -0.91
N TYR A 353 -5.20 -14.84 -1.87
CA TYR A 353 -5.80 -15.68 -2.90
C TYR A 353 -5.14 -15.41 -4.25
N CYS A 354 -4.82 -16.46 -4.97
CA CYS A 354 -4.40 -16.42 -6.37
C CYS A 354 -5.49 -17.00 -7.26
N PHE A 355 -5.87 -16.24 -8.27
CA PHE A 355 -6.85 -16.68 -9.27
C PHE A 355 -6.20 -16.80 -10.65
N THR A 356 -6.77 -17.65 -11.50
CA THR A 356 -6.47 -17.69 -12.92
C THR A 356 -6.93 -16.41 -13.61
N PRO A 357 -6.48 -16.10 -14.84
CA PRO A 357 -6.97 -14.93 -15.59
C PRO A 357 -8.50 -14.93 -15.83
N ASP A 358 -9.13 -16.09 -15.83
CA ASP A 358 -10.59 -16.27 -15.92
C ASP A 358 -11.31 -16.27 -14.57
N GLY A 359 -10.58 -15.94 -13.47
CA GLY A 359 -11.15 -15.68 -12.13
C GLY A 359 -11.44 -16.90 -11.28
N ARG A 360 -10.77 -18.04 -11.51
CA ARG A 360 -10.92 -19.25 -10.70
C ARG A 360 -9.78 -19.37 -9.69
N LYS A 361 -10.08 -19.70 -8.47
CA LYS A 361 -9.08 -19.90 -7.40
C LYS A 361 -8.09 -21.01 -7.79
N LYS A 362 -6.81 -20.67 -7.76
CA LYS A 362 -5.70 -21.62 -7.93
C LYS A 362 -5.19 -22.12 -6.58
N TRP A 363 -4.94 -21.20 -5.69
CA TRP A 363 -4.46 -21.47 -4.32
C TRP A 363 -4.75 -20.29 -3.40
N SER A 364 -4.59 -20.52 -2.11
CA SER A 364 -4.61 -19.48 -1.10
C SER A 364 -3.62 -19.82 0.01
N VAL A 365 -3.15 -18.79 0.73
CA VAL A 365 -2.18 -18.94 1.84
C VAL A 365 -2.41 -17.87 2.89
N ALA A 366 -2.20 -18.24 4.16
CA ALA A 366 -2.19 -17.28 5.26
C ALA A 366 -0.93 -16.40 5.19
N ASN A 367 -1.10 -15.12 5.49
CA ASN A 367 -0.04 -14.10 5.49
C ASN A 367 -0.05 -13.28 6.80
N GLY A 368 0.54 -12.08 6.83
CA GLY A 368 0.50 -11.18 7.98
C GLY A 368 -0.86 -10.48 8.16
N ASP A 369 -0.92 -9.54 9.11
CA ASP A 369 -2.11 -8.73 9.38
C ASP A 369 -2.25 -7.63 8.32
N SER A 370 -3.46 -7.39 7.81
CA SER A 370 -3.74 -6.38 6.77
C SER A 370 -2.82 -6.47 5.54
N PRO A 371 -2.83 -7.60 4.81
CA PRO A 371 -2.00 -7.77 3.61
C PRO A 371 -2.48 -6.84 2.49
N ALA A 372 -1.60 -5.96 1.99
CA ALA A 372 -2.02 -4.88 1.08
C ALA A 372 -1.29 -4.86 -0.25
N HIS A 373 0.03 -4.67 -0.24
CA HIS A 373 0.75 -4.22 -1.42
C HIS A 373 1.68 -5.28 -1.98
N VAL A 374 1.63 -5.47 -3.30
CA VAL A 374 2.43 -6.47 -4.03
C VAL A 374 3.45 -5.79 -4.94
N ALA A 375 4.71 -6.16 -4.80
CA ALA A 375 5.79 -5.74 -5.70
C ALA A 375 6.30 -6.94 -6.50
N PHE A 376 6.00 -6.99 -7.79
CA PHE A 376 6.47 -8.07 -8.68
C PHE A 376 7.97 -7.97 -8.97
N LEU A 377 8.63 -9.12 -9.05
CA LEU A 377 10.04 -9.24 -9.39
C LEU A 377 10.20 -9.63 -10.84
N LYS A 378 10.73 -8.73 -11.65
CA LYS A 378 11.04 -8.99 -13.06
C LYS A 378 12.55 -9.15 -13.29
N LYS A 379 12.93 -10.12 -14.12
CA LYS A 379 14.30 -10.28 -14.58
C LYS A 379 14.68 -9.13 -15.51
N GLY A 380 15.88 -8.59 -15.36
CA GLY A 380 16.45 -7.60 -16.28
C GLY A 380 16.04 -6.15 -16.00
N GLU A 381 15.21 -5.87 -15.02
CA GLU A 381 15.00 -4.52 -14.48
C GLU A 381 16.00 -4.31 -13.34
N GLY A 382 17.25 -3.92 -13.68
CA GLY A 382 18.34 -3.65 -12.75
C GLY A 382 19.14 -2.45 -13.21
#